data_199d3feb3479596c1541bc425d09a5a9
#
_entry.id   199d3feb3479596c1541bc425d09a5a9
#
_cell.length_a   1.000
_cell.length_b   1.000
_cell.length_c   1.000
_cell.angle_alpha   90.00
_cell.angle_beta   90.00
_cell.angle_gamma   90.00
#
_symmetry.space_group_name_H-M   'P 1'
#
loop_
_entity.id
_entity.type
_entity.pdbx_description
1 polymer ?
#
loop_
_entity_poly.entity_id
_entity_poly.type
_entity_poly.pdbx_seq_one_letter_code
_entity_poly.pdbx_strand_id
1 'polypeptide(L)'
;TGNVQNMSRMFYGCSCLQELEVRNFDTSNAKDMSWMFYGCNQLQELDIRNFDTSKAQTMIGMFYGCSQLQELDIRNFDTGNVQNMSRMFSGCNHLQELDIRNFDISNVQNMSWMFHDCSRLKVLDVRSFDTSNVEETLGMFSLCNQLQKLDVRNFNVSNIKNMSYMFSGCCYIDRFQGIEQLKK
;
A
#
# COMPACT_ATOMS: atom_id res chain seq x y z
N THR A 1 0.93 23.93 -4.96
CA THR A 1 0.23 23.24 -3.83
C THR A 1 1.01 23.29 -2.50
N GLY A 2 2.18 23.94 -2.46
CA GLY A 2 3.13 23.89 -1.33
C GLY A 2 2.62 24.26 0.07
N ASN A 3 1.49 24.94 0.21
CA ASN A 3 0.89 25.25 1.52
C ASN A 3 -0.24 24.29 1.93
N VAL A 4 -0.55 23.29 1.09
CA VAL A 4 -1.69 22.38 1.32
C VAL A 4 -1.29 21.27 2.28
N GLN A 5 -1.97 21.17 3.43
CA GLN A 5 -1.74 20.11 4.42
C GLN A 5 -2.67 18.91 4.24
N ASN A 6 -3.81 19.09 3.59
CA ASN A 6 -4.74 17.98 3.31
C ASN A 6 -4.98 17.89 1.80
N MET A 7 -4.48 16.79 1.22
CA MET A 7 -4.66 16.43 -0.19
C MET A 7 -5.57 15.20 -0.34
N SER A 8 -6.27 14.84 0.74
CA SER A 8 -7.16 13.68 0.69
C SER A 8 -8.25 13.86 -0.35
N ARG A 9 -8.54 12.78 -1.09
CA ARG A 9 -9.61 12.71 -2.09
C ARG A 9 -9.50 13.68 -3.27
N MET A 10 -8.32 14.25 -3.54
CA MET A 10 -8.16 15.27 -4.59
C MET A 10 -8.61 14.78 -5.97
N PHE A 11 -8.35 13.50 -6.31
CA PHE A 11 -8.79 12.86 -7.55
C PHE A 11 -9.74 11.68 -7.29
N TYR A 12 -10.46 11.72 -6.16
CA TYR A 12 -11.37 10.65 -5.75
C TYR A 12 -12.44 10.39 -6.79
N GLY A 13 -12.53 9.13 -7.26
CA GLY A 13 -13.55 8.70 -8.19
C GLY A 13 -13.38 9.21 -9.63
N CYS A 14 -12.20 9.73 -10.00
CA CYS A 14 -11.91 10.15 -11.38
C CYS A 14 -11.76 8.91 -12.29
N SER A 15 -12.83 8.14 -12.43
CA SER A 15 -12.83 6.80 -13.05
C SER A 15 -12.56 6.80 -14.56
N CYS A 16 -12.73 7.93 -15.25
CA CYS A 16 -12.45 8.06 -16.68
C CYS A 16 -11.06 8.66 -16.96
N LEU A 17 -10.29 8.98 -15.92
CA LEU A 17 -8.98 9.59 -16.05
C LEU A 17 -7.97 8.56 -16.56
N GLN A 18 -7.36 8.81 -17.73
CA GLN A 18 -6.35 7.94 -18.33
C GLN A 18 -4.93 8.42 -18.10
N GLU A 19 -4.75 9.74 -18.07
CA GLU A 19 -3.46 10.40 -17.86
C GLU A 19 -3.62 11.50 -16.83
N LEU A 20 -2.59 11.73 -16.01
CA LEU A 20 -2.60 12.76 -14.98
C LEU A 20 -1.20 13.34 -14.78
N GLU A 21 -1.07 14.63 -15.07
CA GLU A 21 0.18 15.36 -14.85
C GLU A 21 0.20 16.00 -13.44
N VAL A 22 1.00 15.44 -12.55
CA VAL A 22 1.17 15.92 -11.16
C VAL A 22 2.61 16.27 -10.81
N ARG A 23 3.50 16.31 -11.80
CA ARG A 23 4.94 16.58 -11.60
C ARG A 23 5.23 17.92 -10.92
N ASN A 24 4.33 18.89 -11.03
CA ASN A 24 4.48 20.21 -10.43
C ASN A 24 3.78 20.36 -9.07
N PHE A 25 3.28 19.25 -8.51
CA PHE A 25 2.67 19.28 -7.18
C PHE A 25 3.76 19.31 -6.13
N ASP A 26 3.74 20.34 -5.31
CA ASP A 26 4.52 20.39 -4.08
C ASP A 26 3.67 19.78 -2.96
N THR A 27 4.08 18.62 -2.49
CA THR A 27 3.40 17.83 -1.45
C THR A 27 4.10 17.91 -0.11
N SER A 28 5.17 18.71 0.01
CA SER A 28 6.06 18.78 1.18
C SER A 28 5.39 19.17 2.50
N ASN A 29 4.18 19.70 2.48
CA ASN A 29 3.40 20.01 3.66
C ASN A 29 2.15 19.13 3.86
N ALA A 30 1.93 18.17 2.96
CA ALA A 30 0.77 17.28 3.02
C ALA A 30 0.88 16.29 4.19
N LYS A 31 -0.08 16.31 5.10
CA LYS A 31 -0.21 15.40 6.24
C LYS A 31 -1.22 14.27 5.97
N ASP A 32 -2.23 14.56 5.17
CA ASP A 32 -3.26 13.60 4.78
C ASP A 32 -3.30 13.46 3.26
N MET A 33 -2.95 12.27 2.78
CA MET A 33 -3.01 11.87 1.36
C MET A 33 -4.02 10.73 1.13
N SER A 34 -4.93 10.52 2.10
CA SER A 34 -5.88 9.40 2.05
C SER A 34 -6.81 9.52 0.85
N TRP A 35 -7.03 8.41 0.14
CA TRP A 35 -7.96 8.31 -0.99
C TRP A 35 -7.65 9.25 -2.16
N MET A 36 -6.42 9.77 -2.26
CA MET A 36 -6.07 10.81 -3.24
C MET A 36 -6.39 10.39 -4.66
N PHE A 37 -6.10 9.13 -5.03
CA PHE A 37 -6.36 8.56 -6.35
C PHE A 37 -7.40 7.43 -6.32
N TYR A 38 -8.24 7.39 -5.27
CA TYR A 38 -9.26 6.34 -5.14
C TYR A 38 -10.13 6.22 -6.39
N GLY A 39 -10.20 5.01 -6.94
CA GLY A 39 -11.08 4.71 -8.06
C GLY A 39 -10.68 5.36 -9.39
N CYS A 40 -9.43 5.83 -9.54
CA CYS A 40 -8.86 6.22 -10.83
C CYS A 40 -8.59 4.95 -11.67
N ASN A 41 -9.66 4.22 -12.01
CA ASN A 41 -9.58 2.84 -12.50
C ASN A 41 -9.18 2.71 -13.98
N GLN A 42 -9.05 3.82 -14.71
CA GLN A 42 -8.52 3.85 -16.08
C GLN A 42 -7.09 4.38 -16.15
N LEU A 43 -6.52 4.85 -15.03
CA LEU A 43 -5.18 5.40 -14.98
C LEU A 43 -4.15 4.27 -15.15
N GLN A 44 -3.33 4.34 -16.21
CA GLN A 44 -2.35 3.31 -16.54
C GLN A 44 -0.96 3.62 -15.99
N GLU A 45 -0.60 4.90 -15.98
CA GLU A 45 0.67 5.41 -15.51
C GLU A 45 0.44 6.61 -14.59
N LEU A 46 1.27 6.76 -13.58
CA LEU A 46 1.22 7.89 -12.65
C LEU A 46 2.64 8.25 -12.21
N ASP A 47 3.13 9.42 -12.65
CA ASP A 47 4.45 9.90 -12.25
C ASP A 47 4.36 10.77 -11.00
N ILE A 48 4.70 10.18 -9.86
CA ILE A 48 4.72 10.81 -8.54
C ILE A 48 6.12 10.79 -7.90
N ARG A 49 7.17 10.65 -8.71
CA ARG A 49 8.56 10.62 -8.21
C ARG A 49 9.01 11.90 -7.53
N ASN A 50 8.28 13.00 -7.71
CA ASN A 50 8.51 14.27 -7.04
C ASN A 50 7.71 14.47 -5.74
N PHE A 51 6.83 13.51 -5.38
CA PHE A 51 6.06 13.64 -4.15
C PHE A 51 6.99 13.53 -2.93
N ASP A 52 6.98 14.55 -2.11
CA ASP A 52 7.56 14.53 -0.77
C ASP A 52 6.47 14.08 0.22
N THR A 53 6.67 12.92 0.82
CA THR A 53 5.72 12.32 1.76
C THR A 53 6.22 12.37 3.21
N SER A 54 7.32 13.06 3.46
CA SER A 54 7.99 13.08 4.77
C SER A 54 7.11 13.59 5.93
N LYS A 55 6.07 14.38 5.65
CA LYS A 55 5.10 14.84 6.66
C LYS A 55 3.79 14.09 6.67
N ALA A 56 3.62 13.11 5.80
CA ALA A 56 2.37 12.37 5.72
C ALA A 56 2.15 11.51 6.98
N GLN A 57 0.98 11.61 7.56
CA GLN A 57 0.54 10.86 8.74
C GLN A 57 -0.44 9.74 8.38
N THR A 58 -1.11 9.87 7.25
CA THR A 58 -2.06 8.86 6.76
C THR A 58 -2.07 8.79 5.24
N MET A 59 -2.11 7.56 4.73
CA MET A 59 -2.18 7.22 3.30
C MET A 59 -3.28 6.18 3.03
N ILE A 60 -4.37 6.23 3.83
CA ILE A 60 -5.48 5.28 3.70
C ILE A 60 -5.99 5.27 2.25
N GLY A 61 -5.99 4.09 1.62
CA GLY A 61 -6.56 3.90 0.29
C GLY A 61 -6.03 4.83 -0.80
N MET A 62 -4.81 5.36 -0.68
CA MET A 62 -4.29 6.38 -1.60
C MET A 62 -4.43 5.98 -3.07
N PHE A 63 -4.20 4.70 -3.39
CA PHE A 63 -4.31 4.13 -4.75
C PHE A 63 -5.43 3.07 -4.85
N TYR A 64 -6.38 3.07 -3.92
CA TYR A 64 -7.45 2.07 -3.92
C TYR A 64 -8.22 2.06 -5.25
N GLY A 65 -8.31 0.88 -5.88
CA GLY A 65 -9.06 0.71 -7.11
C GLY A 65 -8.41 1.35 -8.34
N CYS A 66 -7.11 1.69 -8.30
CA CYS A 66 -6.35 2.04 -9.51
C CYS A 66 -6.08 0.76 -10.32
N SER A 67 -7.15 0.15 -10.84
CA SER A 67 -7.14 -1.22 -11.34
C SER A 67 -6.35 -1.41 -12.64
N GLN A 68 -6.15 -0.36 -13.43
CA GLN A 68 -5.35 -0.41 -14.67
C GLN A 68 -3.89 0.04 -14.48
N LEU A 69 -3.50 0.46 -13.28
CA LEU A 69 -2.15 0.91 -13.01
C LEU A 69 -1.16 -0.26 -13.14
N GLN A 70 -0.21 -0.15 -14.08
CA GLN A 70 0.74 -1.22 -14.40
C GLN A 70 2.05 -1.08 -13.65
N GLU A 71 2.52 0.15 -13.50
CA GLU A 71 3.76 0.49 -12.81
C GLU A 71 3.51 1.67 -11.86
N LEU A 72 4.19 1.66 -10.72
CA LEU A 72 4.14 2.73 -9.74
C LEU A 72 5.50 2.87 -9.06
N ASP A 73 6.21 3.98 -9.35
CA ASP A 73 7.49 4.27 -8.71
C ASP A 73 7.28 5.12 -7.45
N ILE A 74 7.43 4.48 -6.30
CA ILE A 74 7.28 5.05 -4.96
C ILE A 74 8.54 4.90 -4.11
N ARG A 75 9.70 4.67 -4.76
CA ARG A 75 10.98 4.50 -4.05
C ARG A 75 11.43 5.75 -3.30
N ASN A 76 10.85 6.90 -3.60
CA ASN A 76 11.08 8.16 -2.89
C ASN A 76 10.14 8.40 -1.71
N PHE A 77 9.12 7.55 -1.50
CA PHE A 77 8.19 7.75 -0.40
C PHE A 77 8.91 7.58 0.95
N ASP A 78 8.86 8.62 1.76
CA ASP A 78 9.19 8.57 3.19
C ASP A 78 7.89 8.27 3.95
N THR A 79 7.86 7.13 4.63
CA THR A 79 6.68 6.66 5.34
C THR A 79 6.86 6.66 6.87
N GLY A 80 8.00 7.16 7.37
CA GLY A 80 8.35 7.11 8.78
C GLY A 80 7.37 7.81 9.73
N ASN A 81 6.54 8.74 9.23
CA ASN A 81 5.51 9.40 10.04
C ASN A 81 4.10 8.83 9.85
N VAL A 82 3.92 7.83 8.96
CA VAL A 82 2.61 7.30 8.62
C VAL A 82 2.11 6.32 9.69
N GLN A 83 0.91 6.55 10.18
CA GLN A 83 0.25 5.72 11.20
C GLN A 83 -0.78 4.75 10.58
N ASN A 84 -1.33 5.07 9.41
CA ASN A 84 -2.35 4.24 8.78
C ASN A 84 -2.15 4.13 7.26
N MET A 85 -1.91 2.89 6.81
CA MET A 85 -1.75 2.52 5.40
C MET A 85 -2.85 1.56 4.94
N SER A 86 -3.97 1.48 5.69
CA SER A 86 -5.03 0.54 5.32
C SER A 86 -5.54 0.80 3.90
N ARG A 87 -5.73 -0.28 3.13
CA ARG A 87 -6.22 -0.25 1.74
C ARG A 87 -5.37 0.52 0.73
N MET A 88 -4.12 0.89 1.05
CA MET A 88 -3.32 1.81 0.23
C MET A 88 -3.24 1.38 -1.24
N PHE A 89 -3.06 0.08 -1.52
CA PHE A 89 -2.97 -0.48 -2.87
C PHE A 89 -4.10 -1.47 -3.20
N SER A 90 -5.15 -1.53 -2.36
CA SER A 90 -6.24 -2.48 -2.57
C SER A 90 -6.89 -2.30 -3.94
N GLY A 91 -7.05 -3.40 -4.69
CA GLY A 91 -7.65 -3.37 -6.02
C GLY A 91 -6.72 -2.86 -7.14
N CYS A 92 -5.40 -2.74 -6.90
CA CYS A 92 -4.43 -2.46 -7.97
C CYS A 92 -4.15 -3.75 -8.77
N ASN A 93 -5.14 -4.20 -9.55
CA ASN A 93 -5.18 -5.55 -10.12
C ASN A 93 -4.19 -5.78 -11.25
N HIS A 94 -3.69 -4.72 -11.92
CA HIS A 94 -2.71 -4.83 -13.01
C HIS A 94 -1.27 -4.62 -12.55
N LEU A 95 -1.05 -4.20 -11.31
CA LEU A 95 0.28 -4.00 -10.76
C LEU A 95 1.01 -5.35 -10.61
N GLN A 96 2.13 -5.52 -11.31
CA GLN A 96 2.89 -6.77 -11.32
C GLN A 96 4.04 -6.78 -10.33
N GLU A 97 4.64 -5.62 -10.12
CA GLU A 97 5.77 -5.41 -9.22
C GLU A 97 5.54 -4.10 -8.44
N LEU A 98 6.00 -4.07 -7.20
CA LEU A 98 5.96 -2.88 -6.36
C LEU A 98 7.17 -2.89 -5.43
N ASP A 99 8.03 -1.88 -5.56
CA ASP A 99 9.20 -1.73 -4.70
C ASP A 99 8.86 -0.87 -3.48
N ILE A 100 8.75 -1.54 -2.33
CA ILE A 100 8.45 -0.94 -1.02
C ILE A 100 9.55 -1.20 0.01
N ARG A 101 10.76 -1.56 -0.44
CA ARG A 101 11.88 -1.87 0.46
C ARG A 101 12.33 -0.68 1.31
N ASN A 102 12.01 0.53 0.88
CA ASN A 102 12.27 1.78 1.59
C ASN A 102 11.16 2.17 2.59
N PHE A 103 10.03 1.44 2.63
CA PHE A 103 8.96 1.76 3.57
C PHE A 103 9.41 1.52 5.01
N ASP A 104 9.43 2.59 5.80
CA ASP A 104 9.50 2.53 7.25
C ASP A 104 8.07 2.45 7.80
N ILE A 105 7.75 1.32 8.41
CA ILE A 105 6.43 1.08 9.00
C ILE A 105 6.46 1.08 10.54
N SER A 106 7.55 1.53 11.13
CA SER A 106 7.74 1.52 12.60
C SER A 106 6.65 2.28 13.37
N ASN A 107 5.99 3.26 12.75
CA ASN A 107 4.88 4.00 13.34
C ASN A 107 3.49 3.54 12.87
N VAL A 108 3.42 2.55 11.97
CA VAL A 108 2.16 2.10 11.38
C VAL A 108 1.40 1.20 12.36
N GLN A 109 0.14 1.53 12.60
CA GLN A 109 -0.79 0.77 13.44
C GLN A 109 -1.78 -0.08 12.63
N ASN A 110 -2.15 0.36 11.42
CA ASN A 110 -3.15 -0.32 10.62
C ASN A 110 -2.68 -0.52 9.17
N MET A 111 -2.61 -1.79 8.76
CA MET A 111 -2.28 -2.24 7.40
C MET A 111 -3.39 -3.12 6.81
N SER A 112 -4.62 -3.05 7.37
CA SER A 112 -5.74 -3.88 6.90
C SER A 112 -6.01 -3.65 5.41
N TRP A 113 -6.12 -4.75 4.65
CA TRP A 113 -6.44 -4.73 3.21
C TRP A 113 -5.40 -3.99 2.34
N MET A 114 -4.19 -3.74 2.83
CA MET A 114 -3.21 -2.89 2.15
C MET A 114 -2.93 -3.34 0.71
N PHE A 115 -2.81 -4.65 0.48
CA PHE A 115 -2.58 -5.26 -0.84
C PHE A 115 -3.74 -6.15 -1.29
N HIS A 116 -4.93 -6.00 -0.67
CA HIS A 116 -6.10 -6.80 -1.05
C HIS A 116 -6.38 -6.69 -2.55
N ASP A 117 -6.60 -7.84 -3.19
CA ASP A 117 -6.89 -7.93 -4.62
C ASP A 117 -5.83 -7.28 -5.53
N CYS A 118 -4.55 -7.30 -5.12
CA CYS A 118 -3.42 -7.08 -6.03
C CYS A 118 -3.18 -8.38 -6.81
N SER A 119 -4.15 -8.77 -7.65
CA SER A 119 -4.26 -10.13 -8.20
C SER A 119 -3.15 -10.51 -9.18
N ARG A 120 -2.43 -9.53 -9.77
CA ARG A 120 -1.29 -9.77 -10.66
C ARG A 120 0.09 -9.58 -10.01
N LEU A 121 0.14 -9.15 -8.75
CA LEU A 121 1.39 -8.95 -8.03
C LEU A 121 2.10 -10.29 -7.82
N LYS A 122 3.34 -10.44 -8.29
CA LYS A 122 4.09 -11.71 -8.29
C LYS A 122 5.06 -11.83 -7.13
N VAL A 123 5.70 -10.73 -6.79
CA VAL A 123 6.73 -10.66 -5.74
C VAL A 123 6.50 -9.40 -4.93
N LEU A 124 6.59 -9.52 -3.61
CA LEU A 124 6.55 -8.39 -2.70
C LEU A 124 7.59 -8.60 -1.60
N ASP A 125 8.52 -7.67 -1.47
CA ASP A 125 9.55 -7.73 -0.44
C ASP A 125 9.12 -6.92 0.79
N VAL A 126 8.75 -7.63 1.84
CA VAL A 126 8.32 -7.06 3.14
C VAL A 126 9.30 -7.39 4.28
N ARG A 127 10.53 -7.81 3.94
CA ARG A 127 11.52 -8.20 4.95
C ARG A 127 12.02 -7.05 5.80
N SER A 128 11.87 -5.80 5.34
CA SER A 128 12.16 -4.59 6.12
C SER A 128 11.04 -4.21 7.10
N PHE A 129 9.87 -4.84 7.03
CA PHE A 129 8.71 -4.44 7.82
C PHE A 129 8.88 -4.83 9.30
N ASP A 130 9.07 -3.83 10.15
CA ASP A 130 8.94 -3.98 11.61
C ASP A 130 7.47 -3.81 12.01
N THR A 131 6.79 -4.91 12.24
CA THR A 131 5.37 -4.92 12.60
C THR A 131 5.12 -4.80 14.11
N SER A 132 6.11 -4.40 14.90
CA SER A 132 6.01 -4.36 16.36
C SER A 132 4.90 -3.42 16.88
N ASN A 133 4.57 -2.37 16.13
CA ASN A 133 3.49 -1.44 16.48
C ASN A 133 2.19 -1.68 15.70
N VAL A 134 2.16 -2.68 14.80
CA VAL A 134 0.97 -2.96 13.99
C VAL A 134 -0.07 -3.69 14.82
N GLU A 135 -1.28 -3.16 14.83
CA GLU A 135 -2.44 -3.72 15.54
C GLU A 135 -3.42 -4.44 14.61
N GLU A 136 -3.50 -4.03 13.34
CA GLU A 136 -4.50 -4.50 12.38
C GLU A 136 -3.87 -4.89 11.04
N THR A 137 -4.05 -6.16 10.66
CA THR A 137 -3.59 -6.71 9.37
C THR A 137 -4.68 -7.51 8.65
N LEU A 138 -5.97 -7.22 8.99
CA LEU A 138 -7.14 -7.88 8.39
C LEU A 138 -7.03 -7.89 6.87
N GLY A 139 -7.01 -9.08 6.25
CA GLY A 139 -7.04 -9.26 4.80
C GLY A 139 -5.86 -8.65 4.04
N MET A 140 -4.72 -8.39 4.68
CA MET A 140 -3.61 -7.59 4.12
C MET A 140 -3.16 -8.06 2.75
N PHE A 141 -3.08 -9.37 2.49
CA PHE A 141 -2.69 -9.97 1.21
C PHE A 141 -3.82 -10.78 0.56
N SER A 142 -5.05 -10.60 1.03
CA SER A 142 -6.20 -11.36 0.50
C SER A 142 -6.36 -11.14 -1.01
N LEU A 143 -6.67 -12.22 -1.74
CA LEU A 143 -6.82 -12.26 -3.21
C LEU A 143 -5.56 -11.86 -4.01
N CYS A 144 -4.36 -11.91 -3.41
CA CYS A 144 -3.11 -11.82 -4.15
C CYS A 144 -2.84 -13.15 -4.89
N ASN A 145 -3.63 -13.43 -5.94
CA ASN A 145 -3.69 -14.75 -6.58
C ASN A 145 -2.40 -15.18 -7.28
N GLN A 146 -1.58 -14.22 -7.75
CA GLN A 146 -0.32 -14.50 -8.41
C GLN A 146 0.91 -14.28 -7.54
N LEU A 147 0.75 -13.94 -6.25
CA LEU A 147 1.87 -13.72 -5.36
C LEU A 147 2.57 -15.07 -5.07
N GLN A 148 3.80 -15.20 -5.60
CA GLN A 148 4.57 -16.44 -5.54
C GLN A 148 5.63 -16.45 -4.46
N LYS A 149 6.08 -15.28 -4.03
CA LYS A 149 7.13 -15.12 -3.01
C LYS A 149 6.71 -14.06 -2.00
N LEU A 150 6.66 -14.47 -0.75
CA LEU A 150 6.43 -13.61 0.39
C LEU A 150 7.20 -14.17 1.59
N ASP A 151 7.96 -13.31 2.26
CA ASP A 151 8.69 -13.67 3.47
C ASP A 151 8.22 -12.80 4.64
N VAL A 152 7.50 -13.42 5.57
CA VAL A 152 6.92 -12.77 6.76
C VAL A 152 7.59 -13.23 8.06
N ARG A 153 8.79 -13.82 7.99
CA ARG A 153 9.53 -14.29 9.18
C ARG A 153 9.84 -13.16 10.17
N ASN A 154 9.91 -11.92 9.68
CA ASN A 154 10.15 -10.73 10.51
C ASN A 154 8.88 -10.18 11.17
N PHE A 155 7.71 -10.69 10.83
CA PHE A 155 6.47 -10.16 11.39
C PHE A 155 6.38 -10.46 12.89
N ASN A 156 6.40 -9.41 13.70
CA ASN A 156 6.07 -9.48 15.12
C ASN A 156 4.55 -9.41 15.27
N VAL A 157 3.95 -10.51 15.73
CA VAL A 157 2.48 -10.61 15.87
C VAL A 157 1.97 -10.30 17.27
N SER A 158 2.86 -9.87 18.18
CA SER A 158 2.51 -9.70 19.60
C SER A 158 1.42 -8.66 19.86
N ASN A 159 1.38 -7.60 19.04
CA ASN A 159 0.41 -6.52 19.14
C ASN A 159 -0.75 -6.63 18.15
N ILE A 160 -0.69 -7.59 17.21
CA ILE A 160 -1.72 -7.72 16.18
C ILE A 160 -2.99 -8.30 16.80
N LYS A 161 -4.08 -7.53 16.73
CA LYS A 161 -5.40 -7.87 17.25
C LYS A 161 -6.24 -8.66 16.26
N ASN A 162 -6.02 -8.44 14.95
CA ASN A 162 -6.80 -9.07 13.90
C ASN A 162 -5.96 -9.39 12.67
N MET A 163 -5.81 -10.70 12.39
CA MET A 163 -5.15 -11.23 11.18
C MET A 163 -6.12 -12.00 10.28
N SER A 164 -7.44 -11.87 10.50
CA SER A 164 -8.43 -12.63 9.73
C SER A 164 -8.26 -12.38 8.23
N TYR A 165 -8.45 -13.42 7.42
CA TYR A 165 -8.37 -13.37 5.96
C TYR A 165 -7.02 -12.91 5.38
N MET A 166 -5.95 -12.82 6.17
CA MET A 166 -4.66 -12.22 5.75
C MET A 166 -4.15 -12.76 4.42
N PHE A 167 -4.30 -14.07 4.17
CA PHE A 167 -3.88 -14.75 2.94
C PHE A 167 -5.03 -15.44 2.20
N SER A 168 -6.28 -15.06 2.47
CA SER A 168 -7.44 -15.65 1.81
C SER A 168 -7.36 -15.46 0.30
N GLY A 169 -7.46 -16.55 -0.47
CA GLY A 169 -7.37 -16.52 -1.93
C GLY A 169 -5.93 -16.44 -2.49
N CYS A 170 -4.87 -16.52 -1.66
CA CYS A 170 -3.51 -16.67 -2.16
C CYS A 170 -3.29 -18.09 -2.66
N CYS A 171 -3.01 -18.26 -3.97
CA CYS A 171 -2.87 -19.58 -4.59
C CYS A 171 -1.53 -20.28 -4.27
N TYR A 172 -0.49 -19.54 -3.87
CA TYR A 172 0.88 -20.06 -3.65
C TYR A 172 1.33 -19.92 -2.20
N ILE A 173 0.39 -19.99 -1.25
CA ILE A 173 0.68 -19.83 0.19
C ILE A 173 1.69 -20.86 0.72
N ASP A 174 1.76 -22.02 0.09
CA ASP A 174 2.74 -23.08 0.38
C ASP A 174 4.20 -22.68 0.14
N ARG A 175 4.42 -21.61 -0.66
CA ARG A 175 5.74 -21.05 -0.97
C ARG A 175 6.13 -19.88 -0.08
N PHE A 176 5.21 -19.41 0.77
CA PHE A 176 5.47 -18.28 1.66
C PHE A 176 6.31 -18.74 2.86
N GLN A 177 7.21 -17.88 3.33
CA GLN A 177 8.07 -18.15 4.46
C GLN A 177 7.53 -17.47 5.73
N GLY A 178 7.59 -18.17 6.87
CA GLY A 178 7.19 -17.64 8.17
C GLY A 178 5.70 -17.72 8.48
N ILE A 179 4.91 -18.45 7.68
CA ILE A 179 3.46 -18.60 7.91
C ILE A 179 3.16 -19.33 9.22
N GLU A 180 4.02 -20.28 9.62
CA GLU A 180 3.82 -21.08 10.84
C GLU A 180 3.78 -20.23 12.10
N GLN A 181 4.58 -19.17 12.15
CA GLN A 181 4.61 -18.27 13.32
C GLN A 181 3.35 -17.41 13.47
N LEU A 182 2.55 -17.28 12.40
CA LEU A 182 1.30 -16.54 12.39
C LEU A 182 0.10 -17.39 12.86
N LYS A 183 0.30 -18.70 13.07
CA LYS A 183 -0.71 -19.63 13.59
C LYS A 183 -0.65 -19.59 15.11
N LYS A 184 -1.26 -18.61 15.73
CA LYS A 184 -1.48 -18.56 17.19
C LYS A 184 -2.89 -18.88 17.53
#